data_8ae66d9c92d9c897e4a142c3babebd17
#
_entry.id   8ae66d9c92d9c897e4a142c3babebd17
#
_cell.length_a   1.000
_cell.length_b   1.000
_cell.length_c   1.000
_cell.angle_alpha   90.00
_cell.angle_beta   90.00
_cell.angle_gamma   90.00
#
_symmetry.space_group_name_H-M   'P 1'
#
loop_
_entity.id
_entity.type
_entity.pdbx_description
1 polymer ?
#
loop_
_entity_poly.entity_id
_entity_poly.type
_entity_poly.pdbx_seq_one_letter_code
_entity_poly.pdbx_strand_id
1 'polypeptide(L)'
;MIKSELIEHIAARMTHLTEKQVADGINRILELMSDALINNQRIEIRGFGSFSLHYRPPRNAHNPKTGEKVVTEAKYSPHFKPGKELRERVDASRATCPLPKEE
;
A
#
# COMPACT_ATOMS: atom_id res chain seq x y z
N MET A 1 -2.77 -10.94 -5.03
CA MET A 1 -4.22 -10.67 -4.82
C MET A 1 -4.57 -9.32 -5.42
N ILE A 2 -5.55 -9.31 -6.31
CA ILE A 2 -6.06 -8.06 -6.90
C ILE A 2 -7.36 -7.65 -6.21
N LYS A 3 -7.82 -6.43 -6.49
CA LYS A 3 -9.03 -5.89 -5.81
C LYS A 3 -10.25 -6.76 -5.99
N SER A 4 -10.49 -7.29 -7.18
CA SER A 4 -11.64 -8.17 -7.44
C SER A 4 -11.60 -9.44 -6.59
N GLU A 5 -10.42 -10.02 -6.40
CA GLU A 5 -10.26 -11.20 -5.55
C GLU A 5 -10.52 -10.86 -4.07
N LEU A 6 -10.06 -9.69 -3.63
CA LEU A 6 -10.34 -9.22 -2.27
C LEU A 6 -11.85 -9.09 -2.04
N ILE A 7 -12.56 -8.51 -2.99
CA ILE A 7 -14.03 -8.38 -2.93
C ILE A 7 -14.68 -9.74 -2.83
N GLU A 8 -14.27 -10.70 -3.66
CA GLU A 8 -14.80 -12.06 -3.65
C GLU A 8 -14.57 -12.75 -2.31
N HIS A 9 -13.36 -12.63 -1.76
CA HIS A 9 -13.02 -13.24 -0.47
C HIS A 9 -13.87 -12.70 0.67
N ILE A 10 -14.10 -11.37 0.69
CA ILE A 10 -14.89 -10.74 1.73
C ILE A 10 -16.37 -11.09 1.56
N ALA A 11 -16.88 -11.05 0.32
CA ALA A 11 -18.27 -11.40 0.03
C ALA A 11 -18.58 -12.84 0.44
N ALA A 12 -17.64 -13.76 0.28
CA ALA A 12 -17.81 -15.16 0.68
C ALA A 12 -18.00 -15.31 2.20
N ARG A 13 -17.44 -14.40 3.00
CA ARG A 13 -17.55 -14.41 4.46
C ARG A 13 -18.73 -13.59 4.98
N MET A 14 -19.22 -12.67 4.21
CA MET A 14 -20.32 -11.76 4.58
C MET A 14 -21.57 -12.09 3.76
N THR A 15 -22.13 -13.26 4.02
CA THR A 15 -23.21 -13.83 3.21
C THR A 15 -24.52 -13.04 3.27
N HIS A 16 -24.67 -12.15 4.25
CA HIS A 16 -25.83 -11.26 4.36
C HIS A 16 -25.74 -10.02 3.47
N LEU A 17 -24.60 -9.82 2.77
CA LEU A 17 -24.39 -8.74 1.83
C LEU A 17 -24.26 -9.26 0.42
N THR A 18 -24.69 -8.47 -0.56
CA THR A 18 -24.44 -8.79 -1.96
C THR A 18 -22.99 -8.47 -2.31
N GLU A 19 -22.48 -9.09 -3.35
CA GLU A 19 -21.12 -8.80 -3.83
C GLU A 19 -20.98 -7.33 -4.21
N LYS A 20 -22.04 -6.74 -4.79
CA LYS A 20 -22.06 -5.32 -5.12
C LYS A 20 -21.94 -4.45 -3.87
N GLN A 21 -22.64 -4.79 -2.79
CA GLN A 21 -22.56 -4.06 -1.53
C GLN A 21 -21.15 -4.13 -0.94
N VAL A 22 -20.52 -5.30 -1.01
CA VAL A 22 -19.13 -5.47 -0.55
C VAL A 22 -18.18 -4.64 -1.40
N ALA A 23 -18.34 -4.66 -2.72
CA ALA A 23 -17.52 -3.88 -3.64
C ALA A 23 -17.65 -2.38 -3.35
N ASP A 24 -18.87 -1.89 -3.17
CA ASP A 24 -19.12 -0.48 -2.86
C ASP A 24 -18.46 -0.08 -1.53
N GLY A 25 -18.53 -0.94 -0.53
CA GLY A 25 -17.87 -0.70 0.77
C GLY A 25 -16.35 -0.64 0.67
N ILE A 26 -15.75 -1.57 -0.04
CA ILE A 26 -14.29 -1.59 -0.24
C ILE A 26 -13.84 -0.36 -1.03
N ASN A 27 -14.55 -0.01 -2.09
CA ASN A 27 -14.24 1.18 -2.88
C ASN A 27 -14.35 2.45 -2.03
N ARG A 28 -15.33 2.51 -1.13
CA ARG A 28 -15.48 3.67 -0.23
C ARG A 28 -14.31 3.77 0.76
N ILE A 29 -13.87 2.65 1.31
CA ILE A 29 -12.70 2.61 2.21
C ILE A 29 -11.45 3.13 1.48
N LEU A 30 -11.20 2.62 0.28
CA LEU A 30 -10.02 3.03 -0.51
C LEU A 30 -10.09 4.50 -0.89
N GLU A 31 -11.27 5.00 -1.23
CA GLU A 31 -11.48 6.42 -1.52
C GLU A 31 -11.19 7.30 -0.31
N LEU A 32 -11.68 6.92 0.89
CA LEU A 32 -11.39 7.65 2.12
C LEU A 32 -9.91 7.68 2.44
N MET A 33 -9.21 6.57 2.22
CA MET A 33 -7.77 6.49 2.44
C MET A 33 -7.02 7.38 1.45
N SER A 34 -7.43 7.36 0.20
CA SER A 34 -6.83 8.21 -0.84
C SER A 34 -7.01 9.68 -0.51
N ASP A 35 -8.22 10.08 -0.11
CA ASP A 35 -8.52 11.45 0.26
C ASP A 35 -7.69 11.92 1.47
N ALA A 36 -7.52 11.05 2.45
CA ALA A 36 -6.70 11.36 3.61
C ALA A 36 -5.25 11.65 3.20
N LEU A 37 -4.68 10.80 2.38
CA LEU A 37 -3.29 10.96 1.92
C LEU A 37 -3.12 12.19 1.02
N ILE A 38 -4.08 12.47 0.15
CA ILE A 38 -4.05 13.67 -0.70
C ILE A 38 -4.01 14.93 0.17
N ASN A 39 -4.66 14.91 1.33
CA ASN A 39 -4.70 16.02 2.27
C ASN A 39 -3.59 15.94 3.34
N ASN A 40 -2.57 15.14 3.10
CA ASN A 40 -1.42 14.97 4.00
C ASN A 40 -1.81 14.50 5.40
N GLN A 41 -2.82 13.66 5.50
CA GLN A 41 -3.21 13.04 6.75
C GLN A 41 -2.61 11.64 6.85
N ARG A 42 -2.08 11.34 8.02
CA ARG A 42 -1.55 10.01 8.29
C ARG A 42 -2.68 9.05 8.63
N ILE A 43 -2.58 7.82 8.14
CA ILE A 43 -3.54 6.76 8.43
C ILE A 43 -2.85 5.74 9.33
N GLU A 44 -3.41 5.46 10.49
CA GLU A 44 -2.93 4.41 11.37
C GLU A 44 -4.00 3.34 11.55
N ILE A 45 -3.64 2.10 11.25
CA ILE A 45 -4.51 0.94 11.42
C ILE A 45 -3.84 0.03 12.42
N ARG A 46 -4.35 0.04 13.65
CA ARG A 46 -3.78 -0.74 14.75
C ARG A 46 -3.74 -2.23 14.38
N GLY A 47 -2.60 -2.85 14.60
CA GLY A 47 -2.39 -4.26 14.29
C GLY A 47 -2.01 -4.52 12.84
N PHE A 48 -2.03 -3.50 11.99
CA PHE A 48 -1.70 -3.65 10.57
C PHE A 48 -0.52 -2.78 10.16
N GLY A 49 -0.64 -1.48 10.30
CA GLY A 49 0.44 -0.57 9.92
C GLY A 49 -0.05 0.85 9.72
N SER A 50 0.79 1.67 9.14
CA SER A 50 0.49 3.08 8.90
C SER A 50 0.87 3.50 7.50
N PHE A 51 0.08 4.44 6.97
CA PHE A 51 0.34 5.09 5.68
C PHE A 51 0.63 6.55 5.93
N SER A 52 1.67 7.06 5.30
CA SER A 52 2.05 8.46 5.39
C SER A 52 2.69 8.89 4.08
N LEU A 53 2.89 10.19 3.92
CA LEU A 53 3.59 10.71 2.75
C LEU A 53 5.06 10.88 3.07
N HIS A 54 5.92 10.51 2.13
CA HIS A 54 7.33 10.81 2.17
C HIS A 54 7.64 11.92 1.17
N TYR A 55 8.30 12.96 1.65
CA TYR A 55 8.82 14.00 0.80
C TYR A 55 10.14 13.56 0.18
N ARG A 56 10.21 13.65 -1.13
CA ARG A 56 11.44 13.38 -1.86
C ARG A 56 11.93 14.67 -2.47
N PRO A 57 13.07 15.23 -1.97
CA PRO A 57 13.59 16.48 -2.49
C PRO A 57 14.06 16.35 -3.93
N PRO A 58 14.16 17.47 -4.66
CA PRO A 58 14.77 17.45 -5.99
C PRO A 58 16.20 16.93 -5.91
N ARG A 59 16.59 16.17 -6.90
CA ARG A 59 17.96 15.64 -6.96
C ARG A 59 18.47 15.69 -8.39
N ASN A 60 19.80 15.77 -8.50
CA ASN A 60 20.46 15.64 -9.77
C ASN A 60 20.65 14.15 -10.08
N ALA A 61 20.19 13.75 -11.23
CA ALA A 61 20.36 12.39 -11.73
C ALA A 61 21.01 12.45 -13.11
N HIS A 62 21.53 11.33 -13.57
CA HIS A 62 22.08 11.19 -14.90
C HIS A 62 21.24 10.22 -15.70
N ASN A 63 20.97 10.56 -16.96
CA ASN A 63 20.33 9.62 -17.87
C ASN A 63 21.35 8.52 -18.19
N PRO A 64 21.07 7.25 -17.86
CA PRO A 64 22.04 6.18 -18.08
C PRO A 64 22.35 5.92 -19.55
N LYS A 65 21.49 6.35 -20.48
CA LYS A 65 21.70 6.18 -21.92
C LYS A 65 22.56 7.27 -22.54
N THR A 66 22.41 8.53 -22.09
CA THR A 66 23.04 9.70 -22.70
C THR A 66 24.08 10.35 -21.80
N GLY A 67 24.07 10.04 -20.51
CA GLY A 67 24.93 10.67 -19.52
C GLY A 67 24.50 12.11 -19.17
N GLU A 68 23.40 12.60 -19.73
CA GLU A 68 22.92 13.94 -19.44
C GLU A 68 22.43 14.08 -18.00
N LYS A 69 22.68 15.24 -17.41
CA LYS A 69 22.13 15.57 -16.10
C LYS A 69 20.66 15.85 -16.22
N VAL A 70 19.87 15.14 -15.43
CA VAL A 70 18.44 15.35 -15.31
C VAL A 70 18.14 15.79 -13.88
N VAL A 71 17.39 16.89 -13.74
CA VAL A 71 16.92 17.36 -12.42
C VAL A 71 15.54 16.74 -12.18
N THR A 72 15.44 15.91 -11.16
CA THR A 72 14.13 15.38 -10.74
C THR A 72 13.46 16.39 -9.83
N GLU A 73 12.16 16.65 -10.08
CA GLU A 73 11.38 17.54 -9.25
C GLU A 73 11.10 16.94 -7.87
N ALA A 74 10.81 17.80 -6.90
CA ALA A 74 10.34 17.37 -5.60
C ALA A 74 9.04 16.59 -5.74
N LYS A 75 8.90 15.51 -4.96
CA LYS A 75 7.72 14.66 -5.00
C LYS A 75 7.28 14.27 -3.61
N TYR A 76 5.98 14.08 -3.46
CA TYR A 76 5.43 13.37 -2.32
C TYR A 76 5.01 11.98 -2.77
N SER A 77 5.39 10.97 -2.05
CA SER A 77 4.99 9.60 -2.37
C SER A 77 4.36 8.92 -1.15
N PRO A 78 3.30 8.12 -1.35
CA PRO A 78 2.75 7.34 -0.27
C PRO A 78 3.76 6.30 0.21
N HIS A 79 3.81 6.11 1.52
CA HIS A 79 4.68 5.12 2.14
C HIS A 79 3.89 4.30 3.14
N PHE A 80 4.01 2.99 3.07
CA PHE A 80 3.41 2.08 4.02
C PHE A 80 4.48 1.53 4.96
N LYS A 81 4.24 1.66 6.27
CA LYS A 81 5.09 1.05 7.29
C LYS A 81 4.27 -0.01 8.01
N PRO A 82 4.66 -1.29 7.93
CA PRO A 82 3.95 -2.33 8.64
C PRO A 82 4.09 -2.14 10.16
N GLY A 83 3.03 -2.48 10.88
CA GLY A 83 3.08 -2.52 12.33
C GLY A 83 3.87 -3.75 12.82
N LYS A 84 4.17 -3.75 14.11
CA LYS A 84 4.96 -4.83 14.72
C LYS A 84 4.32 -6.20 14.50
N GLU A 85 3.02 -6.31 14.73
CA GLU A 85 2.29 -7.57 14.60
C GLU A 85 2.35 -8.14 13.18
N LEU A 86 2.05 -7.30 12.18
CA LEU A 86 2.11 -7.73 10.78
C LEU A 86 3.53 -8.12 10.38
N ARG A 87 4.51 -7.32 10.77
CA ARG A 87 5.92 -7.59 10.46
C ARG A 87 6.38 -8.92 11.04
N GLU A 88 6.01 -9.21 12.28
CA GLU A 88 6.36 -10.46 12.94
C GLU A 88 5.68 -11.67 12.28
N ARG A 89 4.42 -11.53 11.90
CA ARG A 89 3.68 -12.61 11.24
C ARG A 89 4.26 -12.92 9.86
N VAL A 90 4.63 -11.91 9.11
CA VAL A 90 5.27 -12.11 7.79
C VAL A 90 6.63 -12.77 7.96
N ASP A 91 7.44 -12.33 8.92
CA ASP A 91 8.74 -12.93 9.17
C ASP A 91 8.61 -14.39 9.64
N ALA A 92 7.66 -14.67 10.51
CA ALA A 92 7.42 -16.04 11.00
C ALA A 92 6.97 -16.99 9.86
N SER A 93 6.28 -16.48 8.86
CA SER A 93 5.80 -17.30 7.74
C SER A 93 6.91 -17.89 6.87
N ARG A 94 8.14 -17.39 6.98
CA ARG A 94 9.29 -17.91 6.21
C ARG A 94 9.56 -19.40 6.49
N ALA A 95 9.17 -19.89 7.66
CA ALA A 95 9.38 -21.28 8.03
C ALA A 95 8.38 -22.22 7.37
N THR A 96 7.18 -21.74 7.04
CA THR A 96 6.08 -22.53 6.48
C THR A 96 5.76 -22.18 5.04
N CYS A 97 6.12 -20.99 4.60
CA CYS A 97 5.90 -20.50 3.24
C CYS A 97 7.19 -19.82 2.76
N PRO A 98 8.11 -20.58 2.13
CA PRO A 98 9.36 -19.99 1.66
C PRO A 98 9.11 -18.84 0.70
N LEU A 99 9.73 -17.70 0.98
CA LEU A 99 9.62 -16.51 0.15
C LEU A 99 10.81 -16.43 -0.81
N PRO A 100 10.60 -15.91 -2.03
CA PRO A 100 11.72 -15.71 -2.94
C PRO A 100 12.68 -14.69 -2.34
N LYS A 101 13.99 -14.95 -2.51
CA LYS A 101 14.99 -13.97 -2.11
C LYS A 101 15.08 -12.90 -3.18
N GLU A 102 15.02 -11.66 -2.74
CA GLU A 102 15.30 -10.51 -3.59
C GLU A 102 16.82 -10.32 -3.68
N GLU A 103 17.30 -10.11 -4.88
CA GLU A 103 18.69 -9.80 -5.14
C GLU A 103 18.97 -8.30 -5.16
#